data_c52863c74435d6da09f4e2d2a198e350
#
_entry.id   c52863c74435d6da09f4e2d2a198e350
#
_cell.length_a   1.000
_cell.length_b   1.000
_cell.length_c   1.000
_cell.angle_alpha   90.00
_cell.angle_beta   90.00
_cell.angle_gamma   90.00
#
_symmetry.space_group_name_H-M   'P 1'
#
loop_
_entity.id
_entity.type
_entity.pdbx_description
1 polymer ?
#
loop_
_entity_poly.entity_id
_entity_poly.type
_entity_poly.pdbx_seq_one_letter_code
_entity_poly.pdbx_strand_id
1 'polypeptide(L)'
;LQLAATHTGQPALKTNPDNPRILMLGDNVVKPLAKGSNLFRNVDTAGYQIIIEYKNKLPIAHSVPAAGVLAGKGLEQFEGKAVVIGITSHSVKDYFSTPLNRSTGASFTFGAEIHAAILQQLIDYFNGQLSPLASMNGLFSSLIILVSACTGACVSVFVRGAGNAVLVALVGGVFLTLGLSASQQFALLAPVVPSLLAWTFGFLFGFAIISGFSRNQRRAIAQVFSSHLSEELSAEIWQQRKNLLSGGKPKSRRLFVTALLADIEGSTRIGNSMDADDFMAWVARLLDRLGEVARDHGGFVEKYTGDGILVVFGAPIPSETQDQIKEDAQSGLRCAQAMRAAVSELNVTLSDQPRYGLRIALNSGEALGGTLGVSGSMHYNVIGATINVTARLERWIKTLAPDAEGCRPVCMTMATAEIIDAEREWPVLSSFDHDDCETEIQVIEASHLA
;
A
#
# COMPACT_ATOMS: atom_id res chain seq x y z
N LEU A 1 16.01 -52.26 21.09
CA LEU A 1 17.33 -52.13 20.41
C LEU A 1 17.99 -53.52 20.22
N GLN A 2 18.19 -54.30 21.27
CA GLN A 2 18.84 -55.62 21.19
C GLN A 2 18.09 -56.58 20.26
N LEU A 3 16.74 -56.60 20.30
CA LEU A 3 15.90 -57.41 19.42
C LEU A 3 16.13 -57.03 17.94
N ALA A 4 16.18 -55.72 17.64
CA ALA A 4 16.48 -55.25 16.27
C ALA A 4 17.84 -55.66 15.80
N ALA A 5 18.88 -55.52 16.65
CA ALA A 5 20.23 -55.93 16.36
C ALA A 5 20.38 -57.44 16.09
N THR A 6 19.74 -58.27 16.94
CA THR A 6 19.71 -59.72 16.76
C THR A 6 19.02 -60.12 15.44
N HIS A 7 17.90 -59.45 15.13
CA HIS A 7 17.13 -59.74 13.92
C HIS A 7 17.94 -59.38 12.64
N THR A 8 18.71 -58.30 12.68
CA THR A 8 19.55 -57.86 11.54
C THR A 8 20.92 -58.49 11.50
N GLY A 9 21.30 -59.33 12.49
CA GLY A 9 22.62 -59.93 12.59
C GLY A 9 23.74 -58.95 12.91
N GLN A 10 23.42 -57.75 13.36
CA GLN A 10 24.34 -56.67 13.68
C GLN A 10 24.68 -56.63 15.18
N PRO A 11 25.89 -56.18 15.60
CA PRO A 11 26.18 -55.95 17.00
C PRO A 11 25.24 -54.87 17.58
N ALA A 12 24.69 -55.08 18.77
CA ALA A 12 23.62 -54.28 19.34
C ALA A 12 23.94 -52.78 19.48
N LEU A 13 25.17 -52.44 19.77
CA LEU A 13 25.61 -51.07 20.02
C LEU A 13 27.04 -50.88 19.54
N LYS A 14 27.25 -49.96 18.64
CA LYS A 14 28.58 -49.41 18.35
C LYS A 14 28.56 -47.94 18.79
N THR A 15 29.65 -47.47 19.36
CA THR A 15 29.85 -46.03 19.59
C THR A 15 30.55 -45.41 18.41
N ASN A 16 30.23 -44.16 18.12
CA ASN A 16 30.93 -43.44 17.08
C ASN A 16 32.41 -43.26 17.47
N PRO A 17 33.37 -43.61 16.60
CA PRO A 17 34.81 -43.48 16.88
C PRO A 17 35.24 -42.07 17.26
N ASP A 18 34.64 -41.06 16.63
CA ASP A 18 34.95 -39.63 16.85
C ASP A 18 34.24 -39.04 18.09
N ASN A 19 33.16 -39.65 18.53
CA ASN A 19 32.40 -39.20 19.70
C ASN A 19 31.69 -40.35 20.41
N PRO A 20 32.30 -40.90 21.52
CA PRO A 20 31.76 -42.05 22.25
C PRO A 20 30.34 -41.84 22.86
N ARG A 21 29.84 -40.59 22.90
CA ARG A 21 28.49 -40.28 23.36
C ARG A 21 27.43 -40.47 22.29
N ILE A 22 27.82 -40.74 21.05
CA ILE A 22 26.93 -40.95 19.93
C ILE A 22 26.87 -42.42 19.59
N LEU A 23 25.67 -42.96 19.47
CA LEU A 23 25.46 -44.37 19.11
C LEU A 23 25.39 -44.52 17.59
N MET A 24 25.85 -45.67 17.11
CA MET A 24 25.70 -46.08 15.73
C MET A 24 24.87 -47.35 15.65
N LEU A 25 23.92 -47.38 14.72
CA LEU A 25 23.09 -48.53 14.37
C LEU A 25 23.41 -48.90 12.91
N GLY A 26 24.18 -49.96 12.72
CA GLY A 26 24.83 -50.22 11.43
C GLY A 26 25.80 -49.09 11.10
N ASP A 27 25.68 -48.52 9.91
CA ASP A 27 26.48 -47.36 9.46
C ASP A 27 25.83 -46.02 9.77
N ASN A 28 24.62 -46.01 10.34
CA ASN A 28 23.88 -44.81 10.64
C ASN A 28 24.24 -44.19 12.00
N VAL A 29 24.58 -42.93 12.00
CA VAL A 29 24.83 -42.16 13.22
C VAL A 29 23.50 -41.71 13.81
N VAL A 30 23.14 -42.22 14.98
CA VAL A 30 21.92 -41.83 15.70
C VAL A 30 22.30 -40.79 16.73
N LYS A 31 21.97 -39.54 16.45
CA LYS A 31 22.20 -38.42 17.39
C LYS A 31 21.09 -38.38 18.44
N PRO A 32 21.45 -38.29 19.74
CA PRO A 32 20.43 -38.11 20.78
C PRO A 32 19.75 -36.74 20.64
N LEU A 33 18.56 -36.66 21.18
CA LEU A 33 17.85 -35.39 21.29
C LEU A 33 18.66 -34.37 22.10
N ALA A 34 19.10 -33.30 21.48
CA ALA A 34 19.95 -32.30 22.11
C ALA A 34 19.14 -31.35 23.01
N LYS A 35 19.69 -31.05 24.21
CA LYS A 35 19.15 -30.04 25.10
C LYS A 35 19.14 -28.69 24.40
N GLY A 36 17.98 -27.99 24.39
CA GLY A 36 17.86 -26.66 23.80
C GLY A 36 17.63 -26.64 22.30
N SER A 37 17.28 -27.79 21.66
CA SER A 37 16.75 -27.76 20.30
C SER A 37 15.41 -27.00 20.32
N ASN A 38 15.19 -26.08 19.36
CA ASN A 38 14.02 -25.19 19.36
C ASN A 38 12.67 -25.94 19.39
N LEU A 39 12.59 -27.12 18.80
CA LEU A 39 11.36 -27.94 18.77
C LEU A 39 11.09 -28.64 20.11
N PHE A 40 12.13 -28.88 20.93
CA PHE A 40 12.05 -29.66 22.18
C PHE A 40 12.65 -28.90 23.38
N ARG A 41 12.45 -27.58 23.44
CA ARG A 41 13.13 -26.68 24.37
C ARG A 41 12.89 -27.02 25.85
N ASN A 42 11.73 -27.55 26.18
CA ASN A 42 11.30 -27.88 27.56
C ASN A 42 11.20 -29.37 27.81
N VAL A 43 11.71 -30.21 26.92
CA VAL A 43 11.71 -31.66 27.12
C VAL A 43 12.91 -32.07 27.97
N ASP A 44 12.67 -32.95 28.94
CA ASP A 44 13.77 -33.58 29.65
C ASP A 44 14.55 -34.47 28.69
N THR A 45 15.81 -34.15 28.51
CA THR A 45 16.75 -34.86 27.60
C THR A 45 17.70 -35.79 28.38
N ALA A 46 17.37 -36.15 29.61
CA ALA A 46 18.11 -37.14 30.38
C ALA A 46 18.08 -38.51 29.68
N GLY A 47 19.20 -39.19 29.60
CA GLY A 47 19.32 -40.44 28.87
C GLY A 47 19.49 -40.26 27.36
N TYR A 48 19.44 -41.37 26.63
CA TYR A 48 19.58 -41.41 25.18
C TYR A 48 18.20 -41.47 24.53
N GLN A 49 17.72 -40.34 24.08
CA GLN A 49 16.38 -40.23 23.48
C GLN A 49 16.48 -40.04 21.98
N ILE A 50 15.60 -40.69 21.24
CA ILE A 50 15.47 -40.58 19.79
C ILE A 50 14.05 -40.23 19.41
N ILE A 51 13.87 -39.57 18.26
CA ILE A 51 12.56 -39.22 17.76
C ILE A 51 11.92 -40.44 17.10
N ILE A 52 10.69 -40.76 17.46
CA ILE A 52 9.89 -41.81 16.83
C ILE A 52 9.29 -41.27 15.54
N GLU A 53 9.55 -41.98 14.42
CA GLU A 53 8.95 -41.70 13.13
C GLU A 53 7.74 -42.56 12.91
N TYR A 54 6.57 -41.92 12.94
CA TYR A 54 5.32 -42.63 12.62
C TYR A 54 5.13 -42.66 11.10
N LYS A 55 5.43 -43.82 10.46
CA LYS A 55 5.17 -44.01 9.03
C LYS A 55 3.65 -44.09 8.79
N ASN A 56 3.15 -43.39 7.77
CA ASN A 56 1.70 -43.31 7.43
C ASN A 56 1.09 -44.63 6.91
N LYS A 57 1.60 -45.78 7.36
CA LYS A 57 1.07 -47.09 6.94
C LYS A 57 0.63 -47.89 8.15
N LEU A 58 -0.67 -48.14 8.24
CA LEU A 58 -1.23 -49.15 9.06
C LEU A 58 -1.67 -50.37 8.23
N PRO A 59 -1.61 -51.58 8.76
CA PRO A 59 -1.13 -51.91 10.10
C PRO A 59 0.39 -51.82 10.20
N ILE A 60 0.93 -51.32 11.33
CA ILE A 60 2.38 -51.23 11.63
C ILE A 60 3.00 -52.62 11.61
N ALA A 61 2.23 -53.60 12.08
CA ALA A 61 2.60 -55.02 12.10
C ALA A 61 1.35 -55.87 11.92
N HIS A 62 1.50 -57.09 11.40
CA HIS A 62 0.43 -58.07 11.42
C HIS A 62 0.13 -58.48 12.85
N SER A 63 -1.11 -58.27 13.28
CA SER A 63 -1.58 -58.68 14.62
C SER A 63 -2.33 -60.01 14.52
N VAL A 64 -1.90 -60.96 15.35
CA VAL A 64 -2.54 -62.28 15.44
C VAL A 64 -3.00 -62.50 16.86
N PRO A 65 -4.27 -62.89 17.10
CA PRO A 65 -4.74 -63.19 18.44
C PRO A 65 -3.96 -64.34 19.09
N ALA A 66 -3.52 -64.16 20.36
CA ALA A 66 -2.75 -65.15 21.10
C ALA A 66 -3.43 -66.55 21.14
N ALA A 67 -4.76 -66.59 21.22
CA ALA A 67 -5.53 -67.84 21.18
C ALA A 67 -5.29 -68.63 19.89
N GLY A 68 -5.14 -67.96 18.74
CA GLY A 68 -4.82 -68.60 17.45
C GLY A 68 -3.45 -69.21 17.47
N VAL A 69 -2.47 -68.49 18.03
CA VAL A 69 -1.07 -68.93 18.13
C VAL A 69 -0.97 -70.13 19.05
N LEU A 70 -1.62 -70.10 20.20
CA LEU A 70 -1.67 -71.25 21.17
C LEU A 70 -2.38 -72.48 20.58
N ALA A 71 -3.27 -72.30 19.62
CA ALA A 71 -3.90 -73.39 18.87
C ALA A 71 -3.09 -73.87 17.66
N GLY A 72 -1.83 -73.45 17.53
CA GLY A 72 -0.93 -73.80 16.43
C GLY A 72 -1.28 -73.23 15.06
N LYS A 73 -2.17 -72.23 15.01
CA LYS A 73 -2.58 -71.57 13.74
C LYS A 73 -1.66 -70.41 13.36
N GLY A 74 -1.20 -70.40 12.15
CA GLY A 74 -0.44 -69.27 11.57
C GLY A 74 0.99 -69.13 12.10
N LEU A 75 1.63 -70.18 12.61
CA LEU A 75 2.99 -70.15 13.12
C LEU A 75 4.03 -69.82 12.00
N GLU A 76 3.76 -70.26 10.79
CA GLU A 76 4.62 -70.04 9.60
C GLU A 76 4.83 -68.51 9.31
N GLN A 77 3.88 -67.67 9.66
CA GLN A 77 4.03 -66.22 9.45
C GLN A 77 5.02 -65.53 10.42
N PHE A 78 5.46 -66.21 11.45
CA PHE A 78 6.45 -65.70 12.41
C PHE A 78 7.87 -66.10 12.11
N GLU A 79 8.09 -67.05 11.21
CA GLU A 79 9.41 -67.48 10.83
C GLU A 79 10.26 -66.34 10.26
N GLY A 80 11.48 -66.17 10.78
CA GLY A 80 12.38 -65.10 10.40
C GLY A 80 11.93 -63.68 10.77
N LYS A 81 10.90 -63.49 11.61
CA LYS A 81 10.39 -62.18 12.03
C LYS A 81 10.62 -61.89 13.49
N ALA A 82 10.79 -60.58 13.77
CA ALA A 82 10.79 -60.12 15.16
C ALA A 82 9.36 -60.00 15.64
N VAL A 83 9.02 -60.58 16.80
CA VAL A 83 7.65 -60.65 17.33
C VAL A 83 7.57 -59.83 18.62
N VAL A 84 6.53 -58.96 18.68
CA VAL A 84 6.18 -58.20 19.88
C VAL A 84 4.91 -58.78 20.45
N ILE A 85 4.94 -59.19 21.72
CA ILE A 85 3.77 -59.69 22.43
C ILE A 85 3.25 -58.60 23.37
N GLY A 86 1.99 -58.22 23.23
CA GLY A 86 1.38 -57.20 24.06
C GLY A 86 -0.13 -57.26 24.11
N ILE A 87 -0.72 -56.49 24.99
CA ILE A 87 -2.17 -56.44 25.18
C ILE A 87 -2.75 -55.28 24.39
N THR A 88 -3.74 -55.56 23.54
CA THR A 88 -4.46 -54.57 22.70
C THR A 88 -5.91 -54.41 23.18
N SER A 89 -6.10 -54.25 24.51
CA SER A 89 -7.42 -54.09 25.13
C SER A 89 -7.55 -52.75 25.85
N HIS A 90 -8.66 -52.09 25.68
CA HIS A 90 -8.99 -50.83 26.37
C HIS A 90 -9.05 -50.99 27.91
N SER A 91 -9.25 -52.20 28.41
CA SER A 91 -9.30 -52.46 29.86
C SER A 91 -7.98 -52.24 30.57
N VAL A 92 -6.85 -52.35 29.85
CA VAL A 92 -5.50 -52.19 30.43
C VAL A 92 -5.02 -50.75 30.42
N LYS A 93 -5.73 -49.85 29.71
CA LYS A 93 -5.39 -48.40 29.59
C LYS A 93 -3.97 -48.12 29.01
N ASP A 94 -3.39 -49.07 28.28
CA ASP A 94 -2.11 -48.91 27.56
C ASP A 94 -2.37 -48.49 26.11
N TYR A 95 -2.95 -47.29 25.95
CA TYR A 95 -3.24 -46.72 24.65
C TYR A 95 -2.96 -45.21 24.65
N PHE A 96 -2.50 -44.70 23.49
CA PHE A 96 -2.01 -43.35 23.34
C PHE A 96 -2.59 -42.68 22.10
N SER A 97 -2.71 -41.35 22.13
CA SER A 97 -2.98 -40.58 20.95
C SER A 97 -1.67 -40.33 20.19
N THR A 98 -1.57 -40.80 18.96
CA THR A 98 -0.40 -40.67 18.12
C THR A 98 -0.75 -39.96 16.79
N PRO A 99 0.22 -39.46 16.05
CA PRO A 99 -0.02 -38.93 14.71
C PRO A 99 -0.71 -39.91 13.74
N LEU A 100 -0.56 -41.21 13.93
CA LEU A 100 -1.21 -42.27 13.14
C LEU A 100 -2.73 -42.28 13.29
N ASN A 101 -3.24 -41.89 14.43
CA ASN A 101 -4.68 -41.86 14.70
C ASN A 101 -5.44 -40.94 13.77
N ARG A 102 -4.82 -39.79 13.38
CA ARG A 102 -5.41 -38.82 12.45
C ARG A 102 -5.51 -39.35 11.02
N SER A 103 -4.53 -40.15 10.61
CA SER A 103 -4.45 -40.66 9.25
C SER A 103 -5.31 -41.90 8.99
N THR A 104 -5.69 -42.61 10.05
CA THR A 104 -6.38 -43.91 9.97
C THR A 104 -7.80 -43.91 10.48
N GLY A 105 -8.24 -42.82 11.12
CA GLY A 105 -9.54 -42.73 11.79
C GLY A 105 -9.65 -43.58 13.09
N ALA A 106 -8.56 -44.21 13.53
CA ALA A 106 -8.52 -44.93 14.78
C ALA A 106 -8.50 -43.94 15.97
N SER A 107 -9.22 -44.25 17.06
CA SER A 107 -9.24 -43.34 18.20
C SER A 107 -7.94 -43.35 19.00
N PHE A 108 -7.25 -44.48 19.06
CA PHE A 108 -6.04 -44.70 19.86
C PHE A 108 -5.09 -45.70 19.19
N THR A 109 -3.80 -45.66 19.57
CA THR A 109 -2.76 -46.66 19.21
C THR A 109 -2.34 -47.36 20.49
N PHE A 110 -2.32 -48.66 20.52
CA PHE A 110 -1.92 -49.42 21.69
C PHE A 110 -0.40 -49.40 21.90
N GLY A 111 0.06 -49.48 23.15
CA GLY A 111 1.49 -49.47 23.48
C GLY A 111 2.28 -50.55 22.75
N ALA A 112 1.74 -51.76 22.61
CA ALA A 112 2.34 -52.82 21.82
C ALA A 112 2.56 -52.44 20.35
N GLU A 113 1.64 -51.69 19.74
CA GLU A 113 1.79 -51.19 18.36
C GLU A 113 2.87 -50.10 18.27
N ILE A 114 2.97 -49.23 19.29
CA ILE A 114 4.03 -48.23 19.38
C ILE A 114 5.40 -48.90 19.48
N HIS A 115 5.53 -49.93 20.31
CA HIS A 115 6.75 -50.70 20.43
C HIS A 115 7.11 -51.44 19.12
N ALA A 116 6.13 -51.94 18.39
CA ALA A 116 6.33 -52.52 17.06
C ALA A 116 6.83 -51.48 16.06
N ALA A 117 6.27 -50.24 16.11
CA ALA A 117 6.75 -49.14 15.28
C ALA A 117 8.21 -48.75 15.58
N ILE A 118 8.57 -48.64 16.85
CA ILE A 118 9.95 -48.39 17.30
C ILE A 118 10.87 -49.50 16.83
N LEU A 119 10.48 -50.76 16.97
CA LEU A 119 11.27 -51.91 16.52
C LEU A 119 11.50 -51.87 15.01
N GLN A 120 10.45 -51.61 14.23
CA GLN A 120 10.60 -51.48 12.76
C GLN A 120 11.52 -50.31 12.38
N GLN A 121 11.42 -49.18 13.01
CA GLN A 121 12.28 -48.00 12.80
C GLN A 121 13.74 -48.37 13.09
N LEU A 122 14.04 -49.10 14.15
CA LEU A 122 15.38 -49.54 14.49
C LEU A 122 15.93 -50.55 13.47
N ILE A 123 15.10 -51.50 13.00
CA ILE A 123 15.47 -52.43 11.93
C ILE A 123 15.80 -51.65 10.63
N ASP A 124 14.98 -50.68 10.27
CA ASP A 124 15.19 -49.83 9.08
C ASP A 124 16.51 -49.04 9.21
N TYR A 125 16.85 -48.58 10.41
CA TYR A 125 18.15 -47.89 10.66
C TYR A 125 19.32 -48.84 10.49
N PHE A 126 19.25 -50.05 11.03
CA PHE A 126 20.29 -51.07 10.88
C PHE A 126 20.48 -51.45 9.42
N ASN A 127 19.42 -51.52 8.64
CA ASN A 127 19.46 -51.90 7.22
C ASN A 127 19.79 -50.72 6.29
N GLY A 128 20.01 -49.49 6.83
CA GLY A 128 20.31 -48.32 6.03
C GLY A 128 19.12 -47.80 5.20
N GLN A 129 17.91 -48.30 5.45
CA GLN A 129 16.72 -47.91 4.70
C GLN A 129 16.12 -46.57 5.20
N LEU A 130 16.53 -46.12 6.37
CA LEU A 130 16.11 -44.87 6.98
C LEU A 130 17.28 -44.15 7.62
N SER A 131 17.33 -42.82 7.49
CA SER A 131 18.28 -41.99 8.22
C SER A 131 17.59 -41.43 9.48
N PRO A 132 18.28 -41.48 10.65
CA PRO A 132 17.69 -40.95 11.89
C PRO A 132 17.37 -39.49 11.79
N LEU A 133 16.14 -39.10 12.18
CA LEU A 133 15.71 -37.71 12.26
C LEU A 133 16.54 -36.93 13.28
N ALA A 134 17.12 -35.83 12.85
CA ALA A 134 17.87 -34.92 13.70
C ALA A 134 17.11 -33.57 13.81
N SER A 135 17.05 -33.04 15.03
CA SER A 135 16.58 -31.67 15.22
C SER A 135 17.68 -30.68 14.89
N MET A 136 17.32 -29.57 14.25
CA MET A 136 18.26 -28.49 13.99
C MET A 136 18.76 -27.85 15.29
N ASN A 137 20.01 -27.38 15.27
CA ASN A 137 20.56 -26.59 16.36
C ASN A 137 19.70 -25.33 16.59
N GLY A 138 19.52 -24.94 17.86
CA GLY A 138 18.72 -23.80 18.24
C GLY A 138 19.11 -22.48 17.59
N LEU A 139 20.41 -22.24 17.40
CA LEU A 139 20.92 -21.07 16.69
C LEU A 139 20.51 -21.05 15.22
N PHE A 140 20.65 -22.17 14.51
CA PHE A 140 20.23 -22.31 13.11
C PHE A 140 18.73 -22.14 12.95
N SER A 141 17.94 -22.73 13.84
CA SER A 141 16.49 -22.57 13.84
C SER A 141 16.09 -21.11 14.06
N SER A 142 16.73 -20.42 14.99
CA SER A 142 16.48 -19.00 15.25
C SER A 142 16.87 -18.11 14.05
N LEU A 143 17.95 -18.44 13.37
CA LEU A 143 18.36 -17.73 12.15
C LEU A 143 17.35 -17.91 11.02
N ILE A 144 16.83 -19.13 10.80
CA ILE A 144 15.78 -19.40 9.81
C ILE A 144 14.53 -18.57 10.10
N ILE A 145 14.10 -18.51 11.35
CA ILE A 145 12.94 -17.71 11.77
C ILE A 145 13.17 -16.23 11.50
N LEU A 146 14.35 -15.70 11.87
CA LEU A 146 14.72 -14.30 11.62
C LEU A 146 14.75 -13.97 10.12
N VAL A 147 15.39 -14.81 9.31
CA VAL A 147 15.45 -14.66 7.85
C VAL A 147 14.04 -14.69 7.25
N SER A 148 13.18 -15.58 7.75
CA SER A 148 11.77 -15.64 7.32
C SER A 148 11.03 -14.33 7.62
N ALA A 149 11.20 -13.74 8.80
CA ALA A 149 10.61 -12.44 9.15
C ALA A 149 11.12 -11.32 8.25
N CYS A 150 12.44 -11.24 8.04
CA CYS A 150 13.06 -10.23 7.18
C CYS A 150 12.61 -10.35 5.72
N THR A 151 12.53 -11.56 5.18
CA THR A 151 12.06 -11.77 3.81
C THR A 151 10.59 -11.39 3.65
N GLY A 152 9.73 -11.70 4.62
CA GLY A 152 8.35 -11.24 4.65
C GLY A 152 8.26 -9.71 4.61
N ALA A 153 9.02 -9.03 5.46
CA ALA A 153 9.06 -7.55 5.49
C ALA A 153 9.60 -6.96 4.18
N CYS A 154 10.68 -7.52 3.60
CA CYS A 154 11.23 -7.06 2.33
C CYS A 154 10.24 -7.23 1.17
N VAL A 155 9.57 -8.37 1.08
CA VAL A 155 8.58 -8.64 0.02
C VAL A 155 7.42 -7.65 0.08
N SER A 156 6.99 -7.24 1.28
CA SER A 156 5.91 -6.27 1.45
C SER A 156 6.17 -4.90 0.80
N VAL A 157 7.44 -4.52 0.60
CA VAL A 157 7.83 -3.23 -0.03
C VAL A 157 7.38 -3.15 -1.49
N PHE A 158 7.37 -4.29 -2.18
CA PHE A 158 7.05 -4.37 -3.61
C PHE A 158 5.54 -4.53 -3.87
N VAL A 159 4.75 -4.77 -2.84
CA VAL A 159 3.31 -5.06 -2.99
C VAL A 159 2.48 -3.80 -2.90
N ARG A 160 1.64 -3.58 -3.92
CA ARG A 160 0.71 -2.45 -3.98
C ARG A 160 -0.74 -2.97 -3.98
N GLY A 161 -1.56 -2.44 -3.07
CA GLY A 161 -2.97 -2.81 -2.93
C GLY A 161 -3.22 -4.01 -2.01
N ALA A 162 -4.36 -3.98 -1.32
CA ALA A 162 -4.70 -4.99 -0.30
C ALA A 162 -4.93 -6.40 -0.88
N GLY A 163 -5.56 -6.50 -2.06
CA GLY A 163 -5.82 -7.79 -2.72
C GLY A 163 -4.52 -8.52 -3.09
N ASN A 164 -3.57 -7.79 -3.70
CA ASN A 164 -2.26 -8.35 -4.05
C ASN A 164 -1.46 -8.72 -2.78
N ALA A 165 -1.61 -7.96 -1.69
CA ALA A 165 -0.95 -8.26 -0.43
C ALA A 165 -1.40 -9.61 0.13
N VAL A 166 -2.70 -9.90 0.14
CA VAL A 166 -3.22 -11.20 0.58
C VAL A 166 -2.70 -12.33 -0.29
N LEU A 167 -2.73 -12.16 -1.62
CA LEU A 167 -2.25 -13.17 -2.55
C LEU A 167 -0.76 -13.49 -2.33
N VAL A 168 0.08 -12.45 -2.24
CA VAL A 168 1.54 -12.62 -2.03
C VAL A 168 1.82 -13.23 -0.67
N ALA A 169 1.07 -12.85 0.38
CA ALA A 169 1.20 -13.46 1.71
C ALA A 169 0.90 -14.97 1.67
N LEU A 170 -0.17 -15.37 1.00
CA LEU A 170 -0.55 -16.79 0.86
C LEU A 170 0.47 -17.57 0.03
N VAL A 171 0.82 -17.08 -1.14
CA VAL A 171 1.77 -17.77 -2.04
C VAL A 171 3.15 -17.90 -1.39
N GLY A 172 3.67 -16.83 -0.79
CA GLY A 172 4.95 -16.87 -0.10
C GLY A 172 4.95 -17.79 1.11
N GLY A 173 3.87 -17.83 1.87
CA GLY A 173 3.68 -18.77 2.97
C GLY A 173 3.68 -20.24 2.50
N VAL A 174 3.02 -20.53 1.40
CA VAL A 174 3.02 -21.87 0.79
C VAL A 174 4.43 -22.27 0.35
N PHE A 175 5.14 -21.40 -0.38
CA PHE A 175 6.53 -21.67 -0.79
C PHE A 175 7.46 -21.91 0.40
N LEU A 176 7.37 -21.10 1.44
CA LEU A 176 8.16 -21.27 2.66
C LEU A 176 7.87 -22.61 3.34
N THR A 177 6.58 -22.96 3.45
CA THR A 177 6.14 -24.22 4.07
C THR A 177 6.66 -25.42 3.28
N LEU A 178 6.50 -25.42 1.96
CA LEU A 178 7.00 -26.50 1.10
C LEU A 178 8.53 -26.62 1.16
N GLY A 179 9.25 -25.50 1.07
CA GLY A 179 10.71 -25.48 1.13
C GLY A 179 11.26 -26.00 2.45
N LEU A 180 10.68 -25.57 3.58
CA LEU A 180 11.11 -26.08 4.89
C LEU A 180 10.69 -27.53 5.14
N SER A 181 9.53 -27.95 4.61
CA SER A 181 9.09 -29.34 4.72
C SER A 181 9.99 -30.29 3.92
N ALA A 182 10.58 -29.81 2.80
CA ALA A 182 11.55 -30.58 2.04
C ALA A 182 12.82 -30.95 2.84
N SER A 183 13.12 -30.22 3.93
CA SER A 183 14.26 -30.56 4.80
C SER A 183 14.12 -31.95 5.44
N GLN A 184 12.88 -32.46 5.57
CA GLN A 184 12.63 -33.82 6.09
C GLN A 184 13.22 -34.91 5.17
N GLN A 185 13.39 -34.65 3.87
CA GLN A 185 14.07 -35.56 2.95
C GLN A 185 15.54 -35.77 3.31
N PHE A 186 16.12 -34.79 4.04
CA PHE A 186 17.48 -34.84 4.55
C PHE A 186 17.53 -35.27 6.03
N ALA A 187 16.48 -35.90 6.54
CA ALA A 187 16.31 -36.28 7.93
C ALA A 187 16.49 -35.13 8.94
N LEU A 188 16.14 -33.88 8.54
CA LEU A 188 16.26 -32.70 9.37
C LEU A 188 14.87 -32.11 9.68
N LEU A 189 14.60 -31.83 10.97
CA LEU A 189 13.38 -31.18 11.42
C LEU A 189 13.60 -29.67 11.48
N ALA A 190 13.05 -28.95 10.47
CA ALA A 190 13.06 -27.50 10.42
C ALA A 190 11.90 -26.89 11.22
N PRO A 191 12.03 -25.64 11.73
CA PRO A 191 10.98 -24.94 12.47
C PRO A 191 9.93 -24.33 11.52
N VAL A 192 9.12 -25.15 10.85
CA VAL A 192 8.17 -24.72 9.80
C VAL A 192 7.14 -23.73 10.35
N VAL A 193 6.42 -24.07 11.42
CA VAL A 193 5.36 -23.24 11.98
C VAL A 193 5.88 -21.90 12.51
N PRO A 194 6.93 -21.84 13.34
CA PRO A 194 7.50 -20.56 13.77
C PRO A 194 7.97 -19.69 12.62
N SER A 195 8.58 -20.28 11.58
CA SER A 195 9.06 -19.55 10.41
C SER A 195 7.91 -18.97 9.58
N LEU A 196 6.82 -19.71 9.41
CA LEU A 196 5.61 -19.26 8.73
C LEU A 196 4.96 -18.09 9.47
N LEU A 197 4.84 -18.18 10.79
CA LEU A 197 4.32 -17.09 11.62
C LEU A 197 5.22 -15.85 11.52
N ALA A 198 6.54 -16.03 11.66
CA ALA A 198 7.50 -14.93 11.57
C ALA A 198 7.45 -14.24 10.20
N TRP A 199 7.36 -15.01 9.12
CA TRP A 199 7.20 -14.46 7.76
C TRP A 199 5.91 -13.67 7.61
N THR A 200 4.78 -14.22 8.08
CA THR A 200 3.48 -13.57 8.02
C THR A 200 3.45 -12.26 8.80
N PHE A 201 3.95 -12.27 10.05
CA PHE A 201 4.03 -11.06 10.87
C PHE A 201 4.99 -10.03 10.29
N GLY A 202 6.14 -10.45 9.78
CA GLY A 202 7.09 -9.56 9.10
C GLY A 202 6.46 -8.89 7.89
N PHE A 203 5.76 -9.66 7.06
CA PHE A 203 5.02 -9.14 5.89
C PHE A 203 3.93 -8.14 6.29
N LEU A 204 3.07 -8.50 7.25
CA LEU A 204 1.97 -7.63 7.70
C LEU A 204 2.49 -6.33 8.30
N PHE A 205 3.53 -6.40 9.13
CA PHE A 205 4.14 -5.23 9.75
C PHE A 205 4.76 -4.29 8.71
N GLY A 206 5.54 -4.84 7.77
CA GLY A 206 6.12 -4.06 6.67
C GLY A 206 5.04 -3.41 5.81
N PHE A 207 4.00 -4.15 5.43
CA PHE A 207 2.87 -3.64 4.66
C PHE A 207 2.11 -2.54 5.38
N ALA A 208 1.88 -2.68 6.70
CA ALA A 208 1.20 -1.66 7.52
C ALA A 208 1.99 -0.35 7.58
N ILE A 209 3.32 -0.42 7.77
CA ILE A 209 4.19 0.76 7.78
C ILE A 209 4.12 1.49 6.44
N ILE A 210 4.29 0.78 5.32
CA ILE A 210 4.33 1.38 3.98
C ILE A 210 2.96 1.97 3.61
N SER A 211 1.88 1.23 3.90
CA SER A 211 0.51 1.69 3.65
C SER A 211 0.15 2.92 4.50
N GLY A 212 0.59 2.95 5.77
CA GLY A 212 0.41 4.09 6.66
C GLY A 212 1.14 5.33 6.16
N PHE A 213 2.40 5.18 5.75
CA PHE A 213 3.19 6.27 5.19
C PHE A 213 2.57 6.86 3.91
N SER A 214 2.12 6.01 2.99
CA SER A 214 1.45 6.44 1.76
C SER A 214 0.13 7.17 2.01
N ARG A 215 -0.68 6.71 2.99
CA ARG A 215 -1.94 7.38 3.38
C ARG A 215 -1.68 8.75 3.98
N ASN A 216 -0.68 8.86 4.85
CA ASN A 216 -0.33 10.15 5.47
C ASN A 216 0.18 11.16 4.45
N GLN A 217 0.98 10.73 3.47
CA GLN A 217 1.40 11.62 2.37
C GLN A 217 0.24 12.10 1.52
N ARG A 218 -0.70 11.22 1.16
CA ARG A 218 -1.91 11.62 0.40
C ARG A 218 -2.77 12.62 1.17
N ARG A 219 -2.97 12.39 2.48
CA ARG A 219 -3.72 13.32 3.34
C ARG A 219 -3.03 14.68 3.44
N ALA A 220 -1.71 14.71 3.60
CA ALA A 220 -0.95 15.96 3.66
C ALA A 220 -1.07 16.75 2.35
N ILE A 221 -0.98 16.10 1.18
CA ILE A 221 -1.19 16.75 -0.12
C ILE A 221 -2.63 17.30 -0.20
N ALA A 222 -3.63 16.47 0.10
CA ALA A 222 -5.03 16.90 0.06
C ALA A 222 -5.33 18.08 1.01
N GLN A 223 -4.69 18.15 2.17
CA GLN A 223 -4.84 19.26 3.10
C GLN A 223 -4.19 20.57 2.61
N VAL A 224 -3.04 20.47 1.93
CA VAL A 224 -2.30 21.66 1.46
C VAL A 224 -2.97 22.28 0.22
N PHE A 225 -3.51 21.46 -0.65
CA PHE A 225 -4.14 21.95 -1.88
C PHE A 225 -5.65 22.20 -1.76
N SER A 226 -6.23 21.94 -0.57
CA SER A 226 -7.68 22.07 -0.28
C SER A 226 -8.60 21.27 -1.23
N SER A 227 -9.91 21.40 -1.07
CA SER A 227 -10.95 20.67 -1.81
C SER A 227 -11.17 21.13 -3.27
N HIS A 228 -10.26 21.94 -3.83
CA HIS A 228 -10.51 22.70 -5.07
C HIS A 228 -9.73 22.17 -6.29
N LEU A 229 -9.03 21.01 -6.15
CA LEU A 229 -8.33 20.35 -7.25
C LEU A 229 -9.29 19.45 -8.07
N SER A 230 -9.11 19.43 -9.38
CA SER A 230 -9.69 18.37 -10.21
C SER A 230 -9.04 17.01 -9.91
N GLU A 231 -9.73 15.91 -10.24
CA GLU A 231 -9.18 14.55 -10.05
C GLU A 231 -7.91 14.34 -10.89
N GLU A 232 -7.89 14.87 -12.11
CA GLU A 232 -6.77 14.81 -13.05
C GLU A 232 -5.54 15.51 -12.48
N LEU A 233 -5.69 16.75 -12.02
CA LEU A 233 -4.60 17.54 -11.45
C LEU A 233 -4.08 16.90 -10.14
N SER A 234 -4.98 16.33 -9.35
CA SER A 234 -4.60 15.56 -8.15
C SER A 234 -3.78 14.31 -8.49
N ALA A 235 -4.15 13.59 -9.56
CA ALA A 235 -3.42 12.43 -10.04
C ALA A 235 -2.03 12.81 -10.57
N GLU A 236 -1.93 13.92 -11.29
CA GLU A 236 -0.68 14.42 -11.84
C GLU A 236 0.28 14.91 -10.75
N ILE A 237 -0.21 15.68 -9.76
CA ILE A 237 0.56 16.05 -8.57
C ILE A 237 1.10 14.79 -7.87
N TRP A 238 0.30 13.73 -7.78
CA TRP A 238 0.73 12.48 -7.18
C TRP A 238 1.83 11.77 -7.98
N GLN A 239 1.74 11.79 -9.31
CA GLN A 239 2.78 11.22 -10.17
C GLN A 239 4.09 12.00 -10.03
N GLN A 240 4.04 13.32 -10.02
CA GLN A 240 5.20 14.21 -9.94
C GLN A 240 5.65 14.54 -8.51
N ARG A 241 5.07 13.90 -7.49
CA ARG A 241 5.30 14.23 -6.07
C ARG A 241 6.76 14.28 -5.62
N LYS A 242 7.65 13.50 -6.24
CA LYS A 242 9.10 13.50 -5.92
C LYS A 242 9.76 14.81 -6.30
N ASN A 243 9.31 15.43 -7.37
CA ASN A 243 9.82 16.71 -7.89
C ASN A 243 9.15 17.91 -7.20
N LEU A 244 7.86 17.76 -6.92
CA LEU A 244 7.03 18.84 -6.36
C LEU A 244 7.16 18.97 -4.83
N LEU A 245 7.51 17.90 -4.11
CA LEU A 245 7.54 17.91 -2.65
C LEU A 245 8.97 17.86 -2.08
N SER A 246 9.18 18.56 -0.97
CA SER A 246 10.35 18.43 -0.12
C SER A 246 9.87 18.29 1.33
N GLY A 247 10.26 17.17 2.00
CA GLY A 247 9.78 16.90 3.35
C GLY A 247 8.26 16.79 3.49
N GLY A 248 7.55 16.36 2.43
CA GLY A 248 6.09 16.23 2.40
C GLY A 248 5.32 17.53 2.15
N LYS A 249 6.00 18.64 1.87
CA LYS A 249 5.41 19.95 1.55
C LYS A 249 5.78 20.35 0.13
N PRO A 250 4.90 21.07 -0.60
CA PRO A 250 5.26 21.68 -1.89
C PRO A 250 6.48 22.57 -1.78
N LYS A 251 7.41 22.40 -2.71
CA LYS A 251 8.60 23.27 -2.82
C LYS A 251 8.19 24.64 -3.31
N SER A 252 8.70 25.69 -2.66
CA SER A 252 8.57 27.05 -3.17
C SER A 252 9.43 27.21 -4.44
N ARG A 253 8.85 27.75 -5.51
CA ARG A 253 9.53 27.96 -6.79
C ARG A 253 8.96 29.14 -7.56
N ARG A 254 9.77 29.68 -8.47
CA ARG A 254 9.27 30.61 -9.49
C ARG A 254 8.50 29.80 -10.54
N LEU A 255 7.35 30.33 -10.93
CA LEU A 255 6.44 29.76 -11.94
C LEU A 255 6.16 30.86 -12.94
N PHE A 256 5.93 30.50 -14.19
CA PHE A 256 5.27 31.38 -15.14
C PHE A 256 3.79 30.98 -15.14
N VAL A 257 2.89 31.91 -14.86
CA VAL A 257 1.47 31.63 -14.66
C VAL A 257 0.59 32.61 -15.44
N THR A 258 -0.62 32.15 -15.78
CA THR A 258 -1.71 33.03 -16.18
C THR A 258 -2.73 33.08 -15.03
N ALA A 259 -2.90 34.26 -14.46
CA ALA A 259 -3.87 34.51 -13.39
C ALA A 259 -5.17 35.05 -13.99
N LEU A 260 -6.28 34.48 -13.56
CA LEU A 260 -7.64 34.92 -13.85
C LEU A 260 -8.33 35.30 -12.55
N LEU A 261 -8.76 36.55 -12.43
CA LEU A 261 -9.59 37.00 -11.32
C LEU A 261 -10.97 37.36 -11.84
N ALA A 262 -11.98 36.68 -11.31
CA ALA A 262 -13.38 36.98 -11.59
C ALA A 262 -14.08 37.41 -10.31
N ASP A 263 -14.90 38.48 -10.39
CA ASP A 263 -15.58 39.07 -9.24
C ASP A 263 -16.99 39.51 -9.61
N ILE A 264 -17.94 39.41 -8.63
CA ILE A 264 -19.35 39.71 -8.84
C ILE A 264 -19.56 41.23 -8.92
N GLU A 265 -20.21 41.68 -9.98
CA GLU A 265 -20.53 43.09 -10.13
C GLU A 265 -21.66 43.51 -9.16
N GLY A 266 -21.37 44.51 -8.35
CA GLY A 266 -22.39 45.13 -7.47
C GLY A 266 -22.82 44.29 -6.26
N SER A 267 -22.09 43.23 -5.94
CA SER A 267 -22.35 42.30 -4.81
C SER A 267 -22.61 43.01 -3.48
N THR A 268 -21.80 44.01 -3.13
CA THR A 268 -21.97 44.82 -1.90
C THR A 268 -23.35 45.50 -1.83
N ARG A 269 -23.82 46.02 -2.95
CA ARG A 269 -25.15 46.67 -3.00
C ARG A 269 -26.26 45.65 -2.86
N ILE A 270 -26.12 44.49 -3.51
CA ILE A 270 -27.06 43.37 -3.45
C ILE A 270 -27.14 42.83 -2.03
N GLY A 271 -25.98 42.59 -1.39
CA GLY A 271 -25.91 42.11 -0.02
C GLY A 271 -26.55 43.00 1.01
N ASN A 272 -26.52 44.33 0.78
CA ASN A 272 -27.22 45.27 1.67
C ASN A 272 -28.77 45.25 1.50
N SER A 273 -29.28 44.64 0.44
CA SER A 273 -30.71 44.56 0.14
C SER A 273 -31.34 43.19 0.31
N MET A 274 -30.54 42.13 0.52
CA MET A 274 -30.97 40.76 0.70
C MET A 274 -30.83 40.31 2.16
N ASP A 275 -31.59 39.28 2.55
CA ASP A 275 -31.31 38.57 3.78
C ASP A 275 -29.92 37.89 3.73
N ALA A 276 -29.27 37.76 4.88
CA ALA A 276 -27.91 37.28 4.94
C ALA A 276 -27.75 35.83 4.41
N ASP A 277 -28.68 34.95 4.76
CA ASP A 277 -28.66 33.55 4.32
C ASP A 277 -28.96 33.47 2.82
N ASP A 278 -29.89 34.23 2.30
CA ASP A 278 -30.22 34.30 0.88
C ASP A 278 -29.02 34.85 0.06
N PHE A 279 -28.39 35.92 0.56
CA PHE A 279 -27.18 36.46 -0.08
C PHE A 279 -26.04 35.46 -0.15
N MET A 280 -25.78 34.77 0.97
CA MET A 280 -24.73 33.74 1.00
C MET A 280 -25.05 32.59 0.04
N ALA A 281 -26.30 32.13 -0.03
CA ALA A 281 -26.73 31.10 -0.96
C ALA A 281 -26.60 31.55 -2.43
N TRP A 282 -26.94 32.83 -2.70
CA TRP A 282 -26.81 33.45 -4.03
C TRP A 282 -25.36 33.53 -4.46
N VAL A 283 -24.43 34.01 -3.61
CA VAL A 283 -22.99 34.05 -3.89
C VAL A 283 -22.45 32.64 -4.08
N ALA A 284 -22.77 31.70 -3.19
CA ALA A 284 -22.27 30.33 -3.25
C ALA A 284 -22.63 29.63 -4.57
N ARG A 285 -23.90 29.80 -5.03
CA ARG A 285 -24.33 29.20 -6.31
C ARG A 285 -23.49 29.65 -7.49
N LEU A 286 -23.14 30.94 -7.57
CA LEU A 286 -22.29 31.43 -8.63
C LEU A 286 -20.84 30.91 -8.49
N LEU A 287 -20.25 31.03 -7.28
CA LEU A 287 -18.87 30.61 -7.06
C LEU A 287 -18.68 29.12 -7.30
N ASP A 288 -19.64 28.28 -6.94
CA ASP A 288 -19.61 26.84 -7.25
C ASP A 288 -19.55 26.61 -8.77
N ARG A 289 -20.43 27.31 -9.54
CA ARG A 289 -20.44 27.21 -11.00
C ARG A 289 -19.16 27.71 -11.64
N LEU A 290 -18.62 28.84 -11.18
CA LEU A 290 -17.34 29.37 -11.67
C LEU A 290 -16.17 28.43 -11.32
N GLY A 291 -16.20 27.80 -10.14
CA GLY A 291 -15.22 26.81 -9.73
C GLY A 291 -15.25 25.54 -10.60
N GLU A 292 -16.45 25.08 -11.00
CA GLU A 292 -16.60 23.99 -11.99
C GLU A 292 -15.96 24.37 -13.34
N VAL A 293 -16.34 25.52 -13.88
CA VAL A 293 -15.79 26.01 -15.15
C VAL A 293 -14.26 26.14 -15.09
N ALA A 294 -13.71 26.63 -13.98
CA ALA A 294 -12.28 26.73 -13.81
C ALA A 294 -11.59 25.35 -13.88
N ARG A 295 -12.15 24.36 -13.20
CA ARG A 295 -11.62 22.97 -13.19
C ARG A 295 -11.71 22.33 -14.58
N ASP A 296 -12.82 22.50 -15.28
CA ASP A 296 -13.04 21.94 -16.62
C ASP A 296 -12.04 22.47 -17.65
N HIS A 297 -11.49 23.68 -17.40
CA HIS A 297 -10.46 24.29 -18.25
C HIS A 297 -9.03 24.09 -17.70
N GLY A 298 -8.82 23.21 -16.72
CA GLY A 298 -7.50 22.92 -16.14
C GLY A 298 -6.94 24.00 -15.21
N GLY A 299 -7.79 24.96 -14.78
CA GLY A 299 -7.41 26.02 -13.86
C GLY A 299 -7.30 25.53 -12.41
N PHE A 300 -6.27 25.94 -11.70
CA PHE A 300 -6.15 25.77 -10.26
C PHE A 300 -6.87 26.91 -9.53
N VAL A 301 -7.94 26.60 -8.81
CA VAL A 301 -8.60 27.58 -7.94
C VAL A 301 -7.72 27.82 -6.73
N GLU A 302 -7.02 28.95 -6.72
CA GLU A 302 -6.10 29.32 -5.63
C GLU A 302 -6.87 29.74 -4.39
N LYS A 303 -7.88 30.59 -4.52
CA LYS A 303 -8.75 30.99 -3.44
C LYS A 303 -10.04 31.66 -3.92
N TYR A 304 -11.03 31.70 -3.03
CA TYR A 304 -12.17 32.62 -3.14
C TYR A 304 -11.87 33.90 -2.37
N THR A 305 -12.18 35.06 -2.98
CA THR A 305 -11.90 36.41 -2.42
C THR A 305 -13.16 37.07 -1.87
N GLY A 306 -13.99 36.29 -1.15
CA GLY A 306 -15.29 36.71 -0.71
C GLY A 306 -16.35 36.41 -1.78
N ASP A 307 -16.63 37.38 -2.64
CA ASP A 307 -17.55 37.30 -3.77
C ASP A 307 -16.84 37.08 -5.13
N GLY A 308 -15.53 36.81 -5.12
CA GLY A 308 -14.74 36.55 -6.31
C GLY A 308 -13.95 35.23 -6.23
N ILE A 309 -13.37 34.84 -7.37
CA ILE A 309 -12.55 33.64 -7.52
C ILE A 309 -11.23 33.98 -8.22
N LEU A 310 -10.12 33.55 -7.63
CA LEU A 310 -8.80 33.60 -8.25
C LEU A 310 -8.40 32.21 -8.77
N VAL A 311 -8.22 32.13 -10.07
CA VAL A 311 -7.81 30.92 -10.79
C VAL A 311 -6.44 31.13 -11.40
N VAL A 312 -5.59 30.12 -11.35
CA VAL A 312 -4.22 30.18 -11.85
C VAL A 312 -3.96 28.99 -12.77
N PHE A 313 -3.45 29.26 -13.95
CA PHE A 313 -2.97 28.27 -14.94
C PHE A 313 -1.43 28.24 -14.90
N GLY A 314 -0.79 27.07 -15.05
CA GLY A 314 0.65 26.90 -14.86
C GLY A 314 1.05 26.73 -13.38
N ALA A 315 0.10 26.46 -12.50
CA ALA A 315 0.32 26.10 -11.08
C ALA A 315 -0.68 25.03 -10.64
N PRO A 316 -0.36 24.17 -9.67
CA PRO A 316 0.92 24.05 -8.94
C PRO A 316 2.01 23.31 -9.71
N ILE A 317 1.71 22.74 -10.87
CA ILE A 317 2.66 22.11 -11.79
C ILE A 317 3.18 23.16 -12.74
N PRO A 318 4.49 23.40 -12.79
CA PRO A 318 5.04 24.44 -13.63
C PRO A 318 5.00 24.06 -15.11
N SER A 319 4.68 25.00 -15.96
CA SER A 319 4.87 24.92 -17.40
C SER A 319 6.35 25.20 -17.73
N GLU A 320 7.02 24.21 -18.33
CA GLU A 320 8.47 24.27 -18.56
C GLU A 320 8.81 24.74 -20.00
N THR A 321 7.85 24.74 -20.92
CA THR A 321 8.04 25.11 -22.33
C THR A 321 7.16 26.29 -22.72
N GLN A 322 7.58 27.05 -23.76
CA GLN A 322 6.79 28.16 -24.29
C GLN A 322 5.42 27.70 -24.80
N ASP A 323 5.32 26.49 -25.38
CA ASP A 323 4.06 25.95 -25.86
C ASP A 323 3.09 25.67 -24.69
N GLN A 324 3.59 25.18 -23.55
CA GLN A 324 2.79 24.99 -22.36
C GLN A 324 2.32 26.32 -21.76
N ILE A 325 3.20 27.33 -21.72
CA ILE A 325 2.85 28.67 -21.23
C ILE A 325 1.78 29.29 -22.15
N LYS A 326 1.88 29.10 -23.44
CA LYS A 326 0.87 29.55 -24.43
C LYS A 326 -0.46 28.82 -24.21
N GLU A 327 -0.44 27.52 -24.00
CA GLU A 327 -1.63 26.73 -23.73
C GLU A 327 -2.32 27.16 -22.42
N ASP A 328 -1.56 27.46 -21.36
CA ASP A 328 -2.08 28.01 -20.11
C ASP A 328 -2.79 29.35 -20.31
N ALA A 329 -2.20 30.25 -21.09
CA ALA A 329 -2.79 31.56 -21.39
C ALA A 329 -4.07 31.43 -22.24
N GLN A 330 -4.07 30.52 -23.20
CA GLN A 330 -5.25 30.21 -24.02
C GLN A 330 -6.35 29.55 -23.18
N SER A 331 -5.99 28.64 -22.30
CA SER A 331 -6.93 28.01 -21.36
C SER A 331 -7.54 29.01 -20.40
N GLY A 332 -6.76 29.97 -19.90
CA GLY A 332 -7.25 31.08 -19.11
C GLY A 332 -8.29 31.93 -19.87
N LEU A 333 -8.02 32.26 -21.14
CA LEU A 333 -8.96 32.99 -21.96
C LEU A 333 -10.25 32.21 -22.23
N ARG A 334 -10.15 30.94 -22.62
CA ARG A 334 -11.32 30.05 -22.80
C ARG A 334 -12.14 29.93 -21.53
N CYS A 335 -11.48 29.80 -20.38
CA CYS A 335 -12.13 29.78 -19.08
C CYS A 335 -12.90 31.07 -18.79
N ALA A 336 -12.32 32.24 -19.03
CA ALA A 336 -13.00 33.52 -18.85
C ALA A 336 -14.27 33.65 -19.70
N GLN A 337 -14.20 33.20 -20.96
CA GLN A 337 -15.35 33.21 -21.88
C GLN A 337 -16.43 32.22 -21.42
N ALA A 338 -16.04 31.02 -20.98
CA ALA A 338 -16.96 30.03 -20.44
C ALA A 338 -17.61 30.48 -19.13
N MET A 339 -16.89 31.20 -18.27
CA MET A 339 -17.46 31.82 -17.06
C MET A 339 -18.54 32.85 -17.41
N ARG A 340 -18.33 33.66 -18.43
CA ARG A 340 -19.37 34.60 -18.92
C ARG A 340 -20.61 33.86 -19.41
N ALA A 341 -20.41 32.81 -20.23
CA ALA A 341 -21.54 32.01 -20.72
C ALA A 341 -22.33 31.36 -19.57
N ALA A 342 -21.62 30.83 -18.55
CA ALA A 342 -22.22 30.23 -17.38
C ALA A 342 -23.05 31.23 -16.56
N VAL A 343 -22.62 32.50 -16.47
CA VAL A 343 -23.41 33.57 -15.84
C VAL A 343 -24.67 33.84 -16.64
N SER A 344 -24.59 33.91 -17.97
CA SER A 344 -25.80 34.10 -18.81
C SER A 344 -26.77 32.95 -18.64
N GLU A 345 -26.32 31.71 -18.59
CA GLU A 345 -27.12 30.50 -18.33
C GLU A 345 -27.81 30.58 -16.95
N LEU A 346 -27.07 30.91 -15.89
CA LEU A 346 -27.60 31.06 -14.55
C LEU A 346 -28.66 32.14 -14.49
N ASN A 347 -28.43 33.28 -15.13
CA ASN A 347 -29.37 34.40 -15.15
C ASN A 347 -30.72 34.04 -15.78
N VAL A 348 -30.76 33.10 -16.72
CA VAL A 348 -32.01 32.58 -17.30
C VAL A 348 -32.85 31.82 -16.27
N THR A 349 -32.20 31.19 -15.29
CA THR A 349 -32.85 30.37 -14.24
C THR A 349 -33.36 31.21 -13.05
N LEU A 350 -33.00 32.49 -12.97
CA LEU A 350 -33.38 33.39 -11.88
C LEU A 350 -34.74 34.03 -12.17
N SER A 351 -35.78 33.74 -11.38
CA SER A 351 -37.11 34.35 -11.52
C SER A 351 -37.27 35.65 -10.73
N ASP A 352 -36.90 35.65 -9.45
CA ASP A 352 -37.12 36.77 -8.50
C ASP A 352 -35.83 37.20 -7.78
N GLN A 353 -34.68 36.66 -8.13
CA GLN A 353 -33.39 37.04 -7.54
C GLN A 353 -32.65 38.06 -8.41
N PRO A 354 -31.74 38.86 -7.82
CA PRO A 354 -30.87 39.74 -8.59
C PRO A 354 -30.04 38.97 -9.61
N ARG A 355 -29.93 39.49 -10.83
CA ARG A 355 -29.08 38.93 -11.87
C ARG A 355 -27.61 39.03 -11.48
N TYR A 356 -26.82 38.03 -11.85
CA TYR A 356 -25.37 38.09 -11.75
C TYR A 356 -24.80 38.98 -12.83
N GLY A 357 -23.90 39.85 -12.45
CA GLY A 357 -22.94 40.49 -13.33
C GLY A 357 -21.54 40.02 -12.96
N LEU A 358 -20.66 39.97 -13.93
CA LEU A 358 -19.31 39.49 -13.73
C LEU A 358 -18.31 40.42 -14.39
N ARG A 359 -17.16 40.63 -13.76
CA ARG A 359 -15.97 41.25 -14.35
C ARG A 359 -14.79 40.29 -14.24
N ILE A 360 -14.02 40.14 -15.31
CA ILE A 360 -12.93 39.16 -15.40
C ILE A 360 -11.69 39.84 -15.93
N ALA A 361 -10.59 39.65 -15.20
CA ALA A 361 -9.26 40.11 -15.53
C ALA A 361 -8.30 38.94 -15.73
N LEU A 362 -7.46 39.01 -16.79
CA LEU A 362 -6.37 38.06 -17.04
C LEU A 362 -5.03 38.78 -17.12
N ASN A 363 -4.01 38.17 -16.51
CA ASN A 363 -2.63 38.61 -16.64
C ASN A 363 -1.66 37.43 -16.53
N SER A 364 -0.64 37.43 -17.38
CA SER A 364 0.38 36.36 -17.42
C SER A 364 1.73 36.94 -17.03
N GLY A 365 2.54 36.15 -16.32
CA GLY A 365 3.88 36.53 -15.92
C GLY A 365 4.46 35.64 -14.82
N GLU A 366 5.61 36.04 -14.30
CA GLU A 366 6.26 35.32 -13.20
C GLU A 366 5.53 35.49 -11.86
N ALA A 367 5.46 34.39 -11.10
CA ALA A 367 4.94 34.37 -9.76
C ALA A 367 5.71 33.39 -8.88
N LEU A 368 5.53 33.47 -7.57
CA LEU A 368 6.10 32.53 -6.59
C LEU A 368 4.99 31.60 -6.12
N GLY A 369 5.12 30.31 -6.44
CA GLY A 369 4.25 29.27 -5.92
C GLY A 369 4.88 28.58 -4.70
N GLY A 370 4.12 28.36 -3.66
CA GLY A 370 4.62 27.67 -2.47
C GLY A 370 3.59 27.54 -1.35
N THR A 371 3.97 26.83 -0.31
CA THR A 371 3.10 26.62 0.86
C THR A 371 3.29 27.72 1.89
N LEU A 372 2.23 28.41 2.24
CA LEU A 372 2.17 29.39 3.32
C LEU A 372 1.16 28.96 4.39
N GLY A 373 1.43 29.32 5.65
CA GLY A 373 0.53 29.07 6.78
C GLY A 373 1.27 28.59 8.02
N VAL A 374 0.49 28.41 9.08
CA VAL A 374 0.97 27.87 10.38
C VAL A 374 0.73 26.36 10.43
N SER A 375 1.39 25.69 11.39
CA SER A 375 1.23 24.25 11.59
C SER A 375 -0.26 23.88 11.78
N GLY A 376 -0.78 23.03 10.92
CA GLY A 376 -2.18 22.60 10.91
C GLY A 376 -3.11 23.35 9.95
N SER A 377 -2.68 24.48 9.37
CA SER A 377 -3.44 25.23 8.36
C SER A 377 -2.49 25.78 7.30
N MET A 378 -1.98 24.89 6.47
CA MET A 378 -1.08 25.24 5.37
C MET A 378 -1.84 25.15 4.04
N HIS A 379 -1.71 26.18 3.22
CA HIS A 379 -2.32 26.26 1.90
C HIS A 379 -1.25 26.53 0.86
N TYR A 380 -1.44 25.99 -0.34
CA TYR A 380 -0.63 26.36 -1.47
C TYR A 380 -1.09 27.72 -1.98
N ASN A 381 -0.17 28.67 -2.14
CA ASN A 381 -0.45 30.01 -2.57
C ASN A 381 0.43 30.38 -3.76
N VAL A 382 -0.08 31.24 -4.63
CA VAL A 382 0.64 31.87 -5.72
C VAL A 382 0.67 33.37 -5.48
N ILE A 383 1.85 33.95 -5.32
CA ILE A 383 2.03 35.36 -4.99
C ILE A 383 3.04 36.02 -5.93
N GLY A 384 2.89 37.31 -6.16
CA GLY A 384 3.82 38.09 -6.97
C GLY A 384 3.16 39.24 -7.73
N ALA A 385 3.97 39.99 -8.49
CA ALA A 385 3.49 41.11 -9.28
C ALA A 385 2.36 40.72 -10.24
N THR A 386 2.45 39.52 -10.84
CA THR A 386 1.43 39.00 -11.76
C THR A 386 0.05 38.97 -11.13
N ILE A 387 -0.08 38.52 -9.89
CA ILE A 387 -1.35 38.45 -9.15
C ILE A 387 -1.83 39.88 -8.79
N ASN A 388 -0.90 40.75 -8.37
CA ASN A 388 -1.22 42.13 -8.02
C ASN A 388 -1.73 42.90 -9.24
N VAL A 389 -1.09 42.77 -10.41
CA VAL A 389 -1.53 43.35 -11.66
C VAL A 389 -2.91 42.87 -12.06
N THR A 390 -3.19 41.56 -11.95
CA THR A 390 -4.51 40.99 -12.22
C THR A 390 -5.58 41.64 -11.33
N ALA A 391 -5.31 41.80 -10.03
CA ALA A 391 -6.25 42.43 -9.11
C ALA A 391 -6.45 43.94 -9.39
N ARG A 392 -5.43 44.63 -9.87
CA ARG A 392 -5.59 46.04 -10.28
C ARG A 392 -6.35 46.18 -11.60
N LEU A 393 -6.09 45.30 -12.55
CA LEU A 393 -6.86 45.24 -13.80
C LEU A 393 -8.34 44.99 -13.53
N GLU A 394 -8.66 44.04 -12.62
CA GLU A 394 -10.05 43.77 -12.20
C GLU A 394 -10.72 45.03 -11.64
N ARG A 395 -10.01 45.79 -10.77
CA ARG A 395 -10.54 47.08 -10.25
C ARG A 395 -10.70 48.11 -11.33
N TRP A 396 -9.79 48.23 -12.26
CA TRP A 396 -9.85 49.16 -13.36
C TRP A 396 -11.04 48.86 -14.28
N ILE A 397 -11.41 47.58 -14.50
CA ILE A 397 -12.57 47.13 -15.26
C ILE A 397 -13.87 47.76 -14.73
N LYS A 398 -13.95 48.09 -13.42
CA LYS A 398 -15.12 48.81 -12.85
C LYS A 398 -15.40 50.16 -13.50
N THR A 399 -14.45 50.76 -14.15
CA THR A 399 -14.64 52.05 -14.86
C THR A 399 -15.32 51.90 -16.24
N LEU A 400 -15.32 50.67 -16.78
CA LEU A 400 -15.96 50.36 -18.05
C LEU A 400 -17.46 50.23 -17.87
N ALA A 401 -18.23 50.44 -18.92
CA ALA A 401 -19.70 50.22 -18.89
C ALA A 401 -20.02 48.70 -18.91
N PRO A 402 -21.01 48.25 -18.13
CA PRO A 402 -21.53 46.91 -18.26
C PRO A 402 -22.36 46.74 -19.54
N ASP A 403 -22.45 45.49 -20.01
CA ASP A 403 -23.34 45.09 -21.09
C ASP A 403 -24.79 45.00 -20.63
N ALA A 404 -25.71 44.60 -21.53
CA ALA A 404 -27.14 44.42 -21.23
C ALA A 404 -27.43 43.33 -20.17
N GLU A 405 -26.50 42.43 -19.95
CA GLU A 405 -26.60 41.36 -18.94
C GLU A 405 -25.98 41.75 -17.60
N GLY A 406 -25.38 42.94 -17.50
CA GLY A 406 -24.71 43.43 -16.30
C GLY A 406 -23.26 42.96 -16.15
N CYS A 407 -22.73 42.24 -17.14
CA CYS A 407 -21.34 41.86 -17.18
C CYS A 407 -20.47 42.97 -17.75
N ARG A 408 -19.25 43.08 -17.24
CA ARG A 408 -18.24 43.96 -17.83
C ARG A 408 -17.41 43.24 -18.90
N PRO A 409 -16.74 43.96 -19.81
CA PRO A 409 -15.81 43.31 -20.76
C PRO A 409 -14.78 42.45 -20.06
N VAL A 410 -14.48 41.30 -20.64
CA VAL A 410 -13.29 40.53 -20.24
C VAL A 410 -12.05 41.27 -20.71
N CYS A 411 -11.16 41.59 -19.79
CA CYS A 411 -9.94 42.29 -20.12
C CYS A 411 -8.70 41.47 -19.78
N MET A 412 -7.69 41.58 -20.63
CA MET A 412 -6.35 41.01 -20.41
C MET A 412 -5.26 42.04 -20.65
N THR A 413 -4.10 41.79 -20.04
CA THR A 413 -2.92 42.61 -20.32
C THR A 413 -2.32 42.28 -21.69
N MET A 414 -1.58 43.23 -22.30
CA MET A 414 -0.82 43.01 -23.53
C MET A 414 0.14 41.81 -23.36
N ALA A 415 0.78 41.67 -22.22
CA ALA A 415 1.67 40.54 -21.93
C ALA A 415 0.94 39.17 -22.09
N THR A 416 -0.33 39.06 -21.69
CA THR A 416 -1.11 37.83 -21.93
C THR A 416 -1.46 37.68 -23.41
N ALA A 417 -1.85 38.76 -24.06
CA ALA A 417 -2.23 38.76 -25.47
C ALA A 417 -1.09 38.29 -26.38
N GLU A 418 0.12 38.80 -26.18
CA GLU A 418 1.31 38.43 -26.92
C GLU A 418 1.70 36.94 -26.71
N ILE A 419 1.48 36.38 -25.52
CA ILE A 419 1.71 34.96 -25.28
C ILE A 419 0.69 34.08 -26.03
N ILE A 420 -0.57 34.52 -26.11
CA ILE A 420 -1.63 33.80 -26.84
C ILE A 420 -1.32 33.82 -28.34
N ASP A 421 -0.99 34.96 -28.89
CA ASP A 421 -0.65 35.15 -30.31
C ASP A 421 0.22 36.38 -30.51
N ALA A 422 1.52 36.19 -30.64
CA ALA A 422 2.49 37.28 -30.82
C ALA A 422 2.45 37.94 -32.23
N GLU A 423 1.86 37.24 -33.20
CA GLU A 423 1.80 37.77 -34.60
C GLU A 423 0.54 38.61 -34.84
N ARG A 424 -0.44 38.51 -33.93
CA ARG A 424 -1.69 39.27 -34.02
C ARG A 424 -1.50 40.70 -33.52
N GLU A 425 -1.98 41.68 -34.30
CA GLU A 425 -2.13 43.06 -33.83
C GLU A 425 -3.33 43.12 -32.83
N TRP A 426 -3.01 43.46 -31.59
CA TRP A 426 -3.99 43.56 -30.54
C TRP A 426 -4.43 45.01 -30.32
N PRO A 427 -5.72 45.36 -30.46
CA PRO A 427 -6.18 46.71 -30.24
C PRO A 427 -6.11 47.04 -28.73
N VAL A 428 -5.33 48.04 -28.38
CA VAL A 428 -5.22 48.54 -27.01
C VAL A 428 -6.47 49.33 -26.67
N LEU A 429 -7.20 48.87 -25.64
CA LEU A 429 -8.39 49.56 -25.14
C LEU A 429 -8.00 50.78 -24.29
N SER A 430 -7.02 50.60 -23.43
CA SER A 430 -6.50 51.63 -22.51
C SER A 430 -5.20 51.20 -21.89
N SER A 431 -4.65 52.02 -21.01
CA SER A 431 -3.50 51.70 -20.19
C SER A 431 -3.65 52.26 -18.77
N PHE A 432 -2.91 51.69 -17.81
CA PHE A 432 -2.84 52.20 -16.44
C PHE A 432 -1.46 51.95 -15.82
N ASP A 433 -1.06 52.84 -14.90
CA ASP A 433 0.19 52.71 -14.17
C ASP A 433 0.10 51.71 -13.01
N HIS A 434 1.20 51.02 -12.75
CA HIS A 434 1.37 50.12 -11.64
C HIS A 434 2.74 50.28 -10.97
N ASP A 435 2.77 50.48 -9.65
CA ASP A 435 4.01 50.74 -8.89
C ASP A 435 5.05 49.62 -8.95
N ASP A 436 4.64 48.36 -9.24
CA ASP A 436 5.52 47.22 -9.39
C ASP A 436 5.96 46.98 -10.84
N CYS A 437 5.57 47.85 -11.81
CA CYS A 437 5.92 47.76 -13.22
C CYS A 437 6.65 49.03 -13.67
N GLU A 438 7.76 48.87 -14.40
CA GLU A 438 8.54 49.98 -14.95
C GLU A 438 7.81 50.70 -16.13
N THR A 439 6.82 50.04 -16.73
CA THR A 439 6.07 50.52 -17.87
C THR A 439 4.56 50.48 -17.60
N GLU A 440 3.85 51.37 -18.26
CA GLU A 440 2.38 51.44 -18.28
C GLU A 440 1.78 50.13 -18.79
N ILE A 441 0.77 49.57 -18.08
CA ILE A 441 0.17 48.30 -18.46
C ILE A 441 -0.93 48.56 -19.48
N GLN A 442 -0.73 48.05 -20.70
CA GLN A 442 -1.71 48.10 -21.78
C GLN A 442 -2.77 47.01 -21.62
N VAL A 443 -4.02 47.39 -21.84
CA VAL A 443 -5.19 46.55 -21.65
C VAL A 443 -5.86 46.25 -22.98
N ILE A 444 -6.20 44.98 -23.19
CA ILE A 444 -6.88 44.45 -24.36
C ILE A 444 -8.28 43.96 -23.93
N GLU A 445 -9.29 44.28 -24.71
CA GLU A 445 -10.60 43.66 -24.56
C GLU A 445 -10.62 42.27 -25.22
N ALA A 446 -11.06 41.26 -24.42
CA ALA A 446 -11.01 39.86 -24.83
C ALA A 446 -12.40 39.19 -24.90
N SER A 447 -13.48 39.97 -24.76
CA SER A 447 -14.86 39.46 -24.69
C SER A 447 -15.31 38.66 -25.91
N HIS A 448 -14.80 39.03 -27.09
CA HIS A 448 -15.22 38.51 -28.40
C HIS A 448 -14.09 37.78 -29.15
N LEU A 449 -13.01 37.43 -28.48
CA LEU A 449 -11.92 36.66 -29.06
C LEU A 449 -12.32 35.20 -29.15
N ALA A 450 -12.49 34.71 -30.37
CA ALA A 450 -12.82 33.30 -30.65
C ALA A 450 -11.54 32.45 -30.77
#